data_9ca282733ce1be5e868df4781b00be1f
#
_entry.id   9ca282733ce1be5e868df4781b00be1f
#
_cell.length_a   1.000
_cell.length_b   1.000
_cell.length_c   1.000
_cell.angle_alpha   90.00
_cell.angle_beta   90.00
_cell.angle_gamma   90.00
#
_symmetry.space_group_name_H-M   'P 1'
#
loop_
_entity.id
_entity.type
_entity.pdbx_description
1 polymer ?
#
loop_
_entity_poly.entity_id
_entity_poly.type
_entity_poly.pdbx_seq_one_letter_code
_entity_poly.pdbx_strand_id
1 'polypeptide(L)'
;MNGKMNGSTHNKPPHPLSGLTIDETNAAREVLINSHPGASIYFRILALLEPPKAELSRFLELEHAGQLSDSTPRPARVAEIKYDLIESGSKVPVYQESWVDIGEKKVVRNEVISTEFHASLTL
;
A
#
# COMPACT_ATOMS: atom_id res chain seq x y z
N MET A 1 13.61 -3.33 29.85
CA MET A 1 13.60 -3.36 29.29
C MET A 1 13.38 -3.60 28.43
N ASN A 2 13.30 -3.96 28.22
CA ASN A 2 13.21 -4.17 27.46
C ASN A 2 12.78 -4.01 26.46
N GLY A 3 12.19 -4.01 26.57
CA GLY A 3 11.48 -3.78 25.38
C GLY A 3 12.21 -3.31 24.25
N LYS A 4 13.22 -2.67 24.47
CA LYS A 4 13.92 -2.13 23.44
C LYS A 4 14.54 -3.10 22.63
N MET A 5 14.84 -4.16 23.13
CA MET A 5 15.43 -5.08 22.34
C MET A 5 14.53 -5.49 21.30
N ASN A 6 13.28 -5.46 21.58
CA ASN A 6 12.35 -5.81 20.56
C ASN A 6 12.47 -4.87 19.42
N GLY A 7 12.82 -3.64 19.70
CA GLY A 7 12.97 -2.70 18.65
C GLY A 7 13.99 -3.11 17.64
N SER A 8 15.05 -3.74 18.07
CA SER A 8 16.08 -4.10 17.10
C SER A 8 15.59 -5.16 16.14
N THR A 9 14.76 -6.09 16.58
CA THR A 9 14.24 -7.06 15.65
C THR A 9 13.26 -6.42 14.70
N HIS A 10 12.51 -5.46 15.18
CA HIS A 10 11.51 -4.84 14.34
C HIS A 10 12.09 -3.84 13.36
N ASN A 11 13.33 -3.47 13.53
CA ASN A 11 13.94 -2.51 12.64
C ASN A 11 14.35 -3.07 11.30
N LYS A 12 14.35 -4.38 11.18
CA LYS A 12 14.71 -4.98 9.93
C LYS A 12 13.56 -4.81 8.95
N PRO A 13 13.78 -4.18 7.79
CA PRO A 13 12.69 -3.95 6.86
C PRO A 13 12.23 -5.25 6.22
N PRO A 14 10.96 -5.36 5.87
CA PRO A 14 10.46 -6.55 5.18
C PRO A 14 11.12 -6.70 3.81
N HIS A 15 11.25 -7.93 3.36
CA HIS A 15 11.74 -8.19 2.01
C HIS A 15 10.78 -7.55 1.00
N PRO A 16 11.30 -7.00 -0.12
CA PRO A 16 10.43 -6.34 -1.11
C PRO A 16 9.27 -7.18 -1.62
N LEU A 17 9.40 -8.51 -1.59
CA LEU A 17 8.32 -9.39 -2.05
C LEU A 17 7.46 -9.93 -0.92
N SER A 18 7.77 -9.62 0.33
CA SER A 18 6.95 -10.07 1.45
C SER A 18 5.61 -9.35 1.45
N GLY A 19 4.55 -10.05 1.81
CA GLY A 19 3.26 -9.40 1.97
C GLY A 19 3.32 -8.29 2.99
N LEU A 20 2.30 -7.46 3.04
CA LEU A 20 2.25 -6.35 3.97
C LEU A 20 2.15 -6.87 5.40
N THR A 21 2.88 -6.23 6.30
CA THR A 21 2.76 -6.52 7.72
C THR A 21 1.47 -5.88 8.24
N ILE A 22 1.09 -6.24 9.46
CA ILE A 22 -0.08 -5.65 10.10
C ILE A 22 0.11 -4.15 10.26
N ASP A 23 1.32 -3.74 10.67
CA ASP A 23 1.61 -2.31 10.84
C ASP A 23 1.55 -1.58 9.52
N GLU A 24 2.06 -2.19 8.46
CA GLU A 24 2.00 -1.58 7.13
C GLU A 24 0.57 -1.45 6.63
N THR A 25 -0.23 -2.49 6.87
CA THR A 25 -1.64 -2.48 6.47
C THR A 25 -2.38 -1.36 7.19
N ASN A 26 -2.16 -1.23 8.49
CA ASN A 26 -2.82 -0.19 9.26
C ASN A 26 -2.36 1.19 8.83
N ALA A 27 -1.07 1.36 8.54
CA ALA A 27 -0.56 2.63 8.09
C ALA A 27 -1.16 3.02 6.74
N ALA A 28 -1.26 2.08 5.81
CA ALA A 28 -1.83 2.36 4.49
C ALA A 28 -3.31 2.74 4.61
N ARG A 29 -4.06 2.05 5.45
CA ARG A 29 -5.47 2.37 5.65
C ARG A 29 -5.62 3.78 6.22
N GLU A 30 -4.79 4.13 7.19
CA GLU A 30 -4.86 5.42 7.83
C GLU A 30 -4.55 6.54 6.84
N VAL A 31 -3.54 6.35 5.99
CA VAL A 31 -3.22 7.33 4.97
C VAL A 31 -4.42 7.56 4.04
N LEU A 32 -5.07 6.49 3.63
CA LEU A 32 -6.21 6.61 2.74
C LEU A 32 -7.39 7.28 3.43
N ILE A 33 -7.68 6.90 4.66
CA ILE A 33 -8.77 7.51 5.42
C ILE A 33 -8.54 9.01 5.58
N ASN A 34 -7.31 9.40 5.89
CA ASN A 34 -6.98 10.80 6.08
C ASN A 34 -7.04 11.60 4.79
N SER A 35 -6.93 10.94 3.64
CA SER A 35 -7.01 11.64 2.36
C SER A 35 -8.45 11.88 1.93
N HIS A 36 -9.44 11.31 2.63
CA HIS A 36 -10.85 11.48 2.31
C HIS A 36 -11.63 11.84 3.57
N PRO A 37 -11.38 13.02 4.13
CA PRO A 37 -12.03 13.40 5.39
C PRO A 37 -13.55 13.43 5.26
N GLY A 38 -14.22 12.87 6.23
CA GLY A 38 -15.67 12.84 6.26
C GLY A 38 -16.32 11.76 5.43
N ALA A 39 -15.54 11.03 4.63
CA ALA A 39 -16.09 9.96 3.81
C ALA A 39 -16.06 8.63 4.55
N SER A 40 -16.89 7.70 4.10
CA SER A 40 -16.85 6.32 4.58
C SER A 40 -16.12 5.49 3.54
N ILE A 41 -15.23 4.64 3.99
CA ILE A 41 -14.45 3.79 3.10
C ILE A 41 -14.69 2.33 3.45
N TYR A 42 -15.05 1.54 2.45
CA TYR A 42 -15.23 0.11 2.62
C TYR A 42 -14.13 -0.60 1.84
N PHE A 43 -13.16 -1.14 2.57
CA PHE A 43 -11.99 -1.76 1.97
C PHE A 43 -12.36 -3.13 1.41
N ARG A 44 -12.01 -3.37 0.16
CA ARG A 44 -12.23 -4.66 -0.49
C ARG A 44 -10.95 -5.47 -0.54
N ILE A 45 -9.88 -4.86 -1.02
CA ILE A 45 -8.58 -5.53 -1.13
C ILE A 45 -7.51 -4.56 -0.70
N LEU A 46 -6.57 -5.03 0.08
CA LEU A 46 -5.43 -4.25 0.49
C LEU A 46 -4.23 -5.19 0.47
N ALA A 47 -3.32 -5.00 -0.47
CA ALA A 47 -2.22 -5.92 -0.69
C ALA A 47 -0.98 -5.18 -1.16
N LEU A 48 0.15 -5.86 -1.08
CA LEU A 48 1.39 -5.29 -1.58
C LEU A 48 1.31 -5.15 -3.09
N LEU A 49 1.67 -3.97 -3.60
CA LEU A 49 1.86 -3.78 -5.02
C LEU A 49 3.28 -4.23 -5.34
N GLU A 50 3.41 -5.10 -6.33
CA GLU A 50 4.72 -5.61 -6.67
C GLU A 50 5.61 -4.46 -7.16
N PRO A 51 6.86 -4.38 -6.70
CA PRO A 51 7.74 -3.29 -7.11
C PRO A 51 8.05 -3.31 -8.61
N PRO A 52 8.47 -2.18 -9.18
CA PRO A 52 8.88 -2.17 -10.58
C PRO A 52 9.96 -3.21 -10.84
N LYS A 53 9.85 -3.88 -11.98
CA LYS A 53 10.68 -5.02 -12.27
C LYS A 53 12.18 -4.70 -12.23
N ALA A 54 12.57 -3.56 -12.75
CA ALA A 54 13.98 -3.19 -12.77
C ALA A 54 14.55 -3.03 -11.37
N GLU A 55 13.80 -2.36 -10.48
CA GLU A 55 14.26 -2.17 -9.12
C GLU A 55 14.32 -3.47 -8.36
N LEU A 56 13.32 -4.31 -8.56
CA LEU A 56 13.26 -5.60 -7.88
C LEU A 56 14.39 -6.50 -8.35
N SER A 57 14.64 -6.55 -9.65
CA SER A 57 15.69 -7.40 -10.20
C SER A 57 17.05 -7.02 -9.65
N ARG A 58 17.32 -5.71 -9.57
CA ARG A 58 18.60 -5.27 -9.03
C ARG A 58 18.76 -5.66 -7.57
N PHE A 59 17.70 -5.51 -6.79
CA PHE A 59 17.77 -5.90 -5.39
C PHE A 59 18.02 -7.39 -5.26
N LEU A 60 17.32 -8.21 -6.05
CA LEU A 60 17.47 -9.66 -5.98
C LEU A 60 18.86 -10.10 -6.43
N GLU A 61 19.45 -9.43 -7.40
CA GLU A 61 20.81 -9.74 -7.82
C GLU A 61 21.81 -9.53 -6.68
N LEU A 62 21.66 -8.40 -5.97
CA LEU A 62 22.53 -8.12 -4.85
C LEU A 62 22.31 -9.11 -3.70
N GLU A 63 21.08 -9.51 -3.49
CA GLU A 63 20.76 -10.49 -2.46
C GLU A 63 21.40 -11.83 -2.78
N HIS A 64 21.28 -12.27 -4.01
CA HIS A 64 21.87 -13.55 -4.44
C HIS A 64 23.39 -13.54 -4.31
N ALA A 65 24.00 -12.40 -4.55
CA ALA A 65 25.45 -12.27 -4.46
C ALA A 65 25.93 -12.08 -3.02
N GLY A 66 24.99 -11.97 -2.06
CA GLY A 66 25.37 -11.75 -0.67
C GLY A 66 25.92 -10.37 -0.44
N GLN A 67 25.53 -9.40 -1.27
CA GLN A 67 26.09 -8.05 -1.22
C GLN A 67 25.12 -7.01 -0.70
N LEU A 68 24.04 -7.42 -0.04
CA LEU A 68 23.13 -6.46 0.56
C LEU A 68 23.78 -5.79 1.76
N SER A 69 23.53 -4.51 1.91
CA SER A 69 23.99 -3.76 3.07
C SER A 69 22.89 -2.80 3.51
N ASP A 70 23.11 -2.12 4.63
CA ASP A 70 22.13 -1.18 5.11
C ASP A 70 21.92 -0.01 4.15
N SER A 71 22.91 0.26 3.31
CA SER A 71 22.80 1.35 2.35
C SER A 71 22.31 0.91 0.98
N THR A 72 22.03 -0.38 0.81
CA THR A 72 21.51 -0.87 -0.47
C THR A 72 20.14 -0.26 -0.75
N PRO A 73 19.91 0.35 -1.92
CA PRO A 73 18.60 0.87 -2.24
C PRO A 73 17.57 -0.24 -2.28
N ARG A 74 16.42 -0.01 -1.67
CA ARG A 74 15.34 -0.97 -1.64
C ARG A 74 14.13 -0.38 -2.36
N PRO A 75 13.40 -1.20 -3.12
CA PRO A 75 12.16 -0.71 -3.72
C PRO A 75 11.21 -0.21 -2.64
N ALA A 76 10.47 0.85 -2.95
CA ALA A 76 9.48 1.36 -2.02
C ALA A 76 8.40 0.31 -1.79
N ARG A 77 7.90 0.26 -0.57
CA ARG A 77 6.79 -0.64 -0.24
C ARG A 77 5.51 0.14 -0.47
N VAL A 78 4.70 -0.32 -1.42
CA VAL A 78 3.48 0.37 -1.83
C VAL A 78 2.31 -0.59 -1.66
N ALA A 79 1.23 -0.08 -1.07
CA ALA A 79 0.00 -0.85 -0.93
C ALA A 79 -0.95 -0.52 -2.06
N GLU A 80 -1.54 -1.54 -2.64
CA GLU A 80 -2.62 -1.36 -3.60
C GLU A 80 -3.92 -1.58 -2.84
N ILE A 81 -4.82 -0.59 -2.88
CA ILE A 81 -6.06 -0.64 -2.13
C ILE A 81 -7.23 -0.49 -3.08
N LYS A 82 -8.17 -1.43 -3.00
CA LYS A 82 -9.41 -1.37 -3.78
C LYS A 82 -10.53 -1.21 -2.78
N TYR A 83 -11.38 -0.23 -3.02
CA TYR A 83 -12.37 0.15 -2.00
C TYR A 83 -13.54 0.90 -2.60
N ASP A 84 -14.64 0.93 -1.85
CA ASP A 84 -15.78 1.77 -2.17
C ASP A 84 -15.73 3.00 -1.28
N LEU A 85 -15.91 4.16 -1.87
CA LEU A 85 -15.91 5.42 -1.15
C LEU A 85 -17.32 6.02 -1.19
N ILE A 86 -17.82 6.39 -0.02
CA ILE A 86 -19.09 7.10 0.08
C ILE A 86 -18.79 8.46 0.67
N GLU A 87 -18.91 9.49 -0.16
CA GLU A 87 -18.64 10.84 0.27
C GLU A 87 -19.66 11.31 1.30
N SER A 88 -19.25 12.26 2.13
CA SER A 88 -20.13 12.84 3.10
C SER A 88 -21.35 13.43 2.40
N GLY A 89 -22.53 13.07 2.87
CA GLY A 89 -23.76 13.56 2.26
C GLY A 89 -24.23 12.79 1.04
N SER A 90 -23.45 11.81 0.59
CA SER A 90 -23.82 10.99 -0.54
C SER A 90 -24.29 9.61 -0.05
N LYS A 91 -25.09 8.95 -0.85
CA LYS A 91 -25.50 7.58 -0.56
C LYS A 91 -24.99 6.63 -1.63
N VAL A 92 -24.24 7.14 -2.58
CA VAL A 92 -23.80 6.33 -3.73
C VAL A 92 -22.33 5.96 -3.54
N PRO A 93 -22.02 4.66 -3.43
CA PRO A 93 -20.62 4.27 -3.34
C PRO A 93 -19.93 4.42 -4.70
N VAL A 94 -18.69 4.84 -4.66
CA VAL A 94 -17.87 4.98 -5.87
C VAL A 94 -16.66 4.07 -5.69
N TYR A 95 -16.52 3.11 -6.58
CA TYR A 95 -15.39 2.20 -6.51
C TYR A 95 -14.12 2.89 -6.98
N GLN A 96 -13.06 2.76 -6.19
CA GLN A 96 -11.79 3.40 -6.47
C GLN A 96 -10.63 2.46 -6.17
N GLU A 97 -9.51 2.75 -6.81
CA GLU A 97 -8.26 2.04 -6.56
C GLU A 97 -7.19 3.07 -6.28
N SER A 98 -6.44 2.86 -5.21
CA SER A 98 -5.38 3.78 -4.83
C SER A 98 -4.11 3.02 -4.50
N TRP A 99 -2.99 3.66 -4.77
CA TRP A 99 -1.69 3.16 -4.34
C TRP A 99 -1.17 4.08 -3.25
N VAL A 100 -0.73 3.50 -2.14
CA VAL A 100 -0.20 4.25 -1.01
C VAL A 100 1.25 3.86 -0.77
N ASP A 101 2.14 4.85 -0.84
CA ASP A 101 3.55 4.63 -0.49
C ASP A 101 3.61 4.61 1.03
N ILE A 102 3.93 3.46 1.61
CA ILE A 102 3.87 3.28 3.05
C ILE A 102 4.95 4.06 3.76
N GLY A 103 6.15 4.09 3.19
CA GLY A 103 7.25 4.82 3.80
C GLY A 103 7.03 6.32 3.79
N GLU A 104 6.51 6.85 2.68
CA GLU A 104 6.25 8.28 2.54
C GLU A 104 4.90 8.68 3.13
N LYS A 105 4.06 7.70 3.42
CA LYS A 105 2.73 7.92 4.00
C LYS A 105 1.88 8.84 3.14
N LYS A 106 1.84 8.55 1.85
CA LYS A 106 1.04 9.36 0.93
C LYS A 106 0.45 8.51 -0.18
N VAL A 107 -0.66 9.00 -0.72
CA VAL A 107 -1.29 8.39 -1.88
C VAL A 107 -0.50 8.81 -3.10
N VAL A 108 0.01 7.84 -3.85
CA VAL A 108 0.81 8.14 -5.05
C VAL A 108 0.04 7.90 -6.34
N ARG A 109 -1.12 7.29 -6.24
CA ARG A 109 -1.99 7.11 -7.40
C ARG A 109 -3.41 6.89 -6.92
N ASN A 110 -4.37 7.47 -7.62
CA ASN A 110 -5.78 7.25 -7.31
C ASN A 110 -6.55 7.19 -8.62
N GLU A 111 -7.34 6.14 -8.77
CA GLU A 111 -8.14 5.97 -9.96
C GLU A 111 -9.58 5.71 -9.56
N VAL A 112 -10.48 6.52 -10.10
CA VAL A 112 -11.91 6.38 -9.86
C VAL A 112 -12.49 5.57 -11.01
N ILE A 113 -13.14 4.47 -10.69
CA ILE A 113 -13.74 3.62 -11.72
C ILE A 113 -15.10 4.22 -12.06
N SER A 114 -15.33 4.44 -13.36
CA SER A 114 -16.53 5.10 -13.83
C SER A 114 -17.78 4.32 -13.46
N THR A 115 -18.77 5.02 -12.90
CA THR A 115 -20.04 4.39 -12.60
C THR A 115 -20.78 4.04 -13.89
N GLU A 116 -20.51 4.73 -14.97
CA GLU A 116 -21.10 4.41 -16.25
C GLU A 116 -20.66 3.04 -16.72
N PHE A 117 -19.40 2.74 -16.48
CA PHE A 117 -18.86 1.45 -16.86
C PHE A 117 -19.59 0.36 -16.09
N HIS A 118 -19.82 0.54 -14.81
CA HIS A 118 -20.53 -0.42 -14.00
C HIS A 118 -21.96 -0.58 -14.50
N ALA A 119 -22.62 0.50 -14.85
CA ALA A 119 -23.97 0.43 -15.37
C ALA A 119 -24.00 -0.39 -16.65
N SER A 120 -23.00 -0.24 -17.50
CA SER A 120 -22.94 -1.02 -18.73
C SER A 120 -22.79 -2.49 -18.47
N LEU A 121 -22.07 -2.83 -17.44
CA LEU A 121 -21.84 -4.23 -17.12
C LEU A 121 -23.07 -4.91 -16.53
N THR A 122 -23.97 -4.17 -15.97
CA THR A 122 -25.13 -4.75 -15.33
C THR A 122 -26.27 -5.04 -16.32
N LEU A 123 -26.09 -4.63 -17.54
CA LEU A 123 -27.09 -4.93 -18.56
C LEU A 123 -27.00 -6.36 -19.00
#